data_29de12dd417b782e1f16ec586ba8cb8d
#
_entry.id   29de12dd417b782e1f16ec586ba8cb8d
#
_cell.length_a   1.000
_cell.length_b   1.000
_cell.length_c   1.000
_cell.angle_alpha   90.00
_cell.angle_beta   90.00
_cell.angle_gamma   90.00
#
_symmetry.space_group_name_H-M   'P 1'
#
loop_
_entity.id
_entity.type
_entity.pdbx_description
1 polymer ?
#
loop_
_entity_poly.entity_id
_entity_poly.type
_entity_poly.pdbx_seq_one_letter_code
_entity_poly.pdbx_strand_id
1 'polypeptide(L)'
;MRKLLILLLLFIPSVCLSQEISLFNSDGDAIAYIDTDDEDNTIYLWNGTPVAYLSPESNYYNIYGFNGNHLGWFEDGIVRDEDGDAVGFQKGAVSGVYTNYEPYKSYKKYKPYKSFKSFAPFKPYFSNSFSNESFVLFLKRGL
;
A
#
# COMPACT_ATOMS: atom_id res chain seq x y z
N MET A 1 -23.55 0.26 57.98
CA MET A 1 -23.19 1.17 56.90
C MET A 1 -22.82 0.37 55.68
N ARG A 2 -23.61 0.42 54.64
CA ARG A 2 -23.29 -0.22 53.36
C ARG A 2 -22.40 0.74 52.58
N LYS A 3 -21.15 0.32 52.32
CA LYS A 3 -20.27 1.02 51.39
C LYS A 3 -20.71 0.71 49.97
N LEU A 4 -21.28 1.70 49.30
CA LEU A 4 -21.62 1.59 47.87
C LEU A 4 -20.32 1.70 47.07
N LEU A 5 -19.85 0.59 46.56
CA LEU A 5 -18.69 0.55 45.64
C LEU A 5 -19.19 0.95 44.24
N ILE A 6 -19.01 2.21 43.89
CA ILE A 6 -19.29 2.69 42.53
C ILE A 6 -18.16 2.20 41.65
N LEU A 7 -18.41 1.11 40.89
CA LEU A 7 -17.51 0.64 39.85
C LEU A 7 -17.65 1.59 38.65
N LEU A 8 -16.76 2.57 38.58
CA LEU A 8 -16.68 3.45 37.43
C LEU A 8 -16.11 2.66 36.26
N LEU A 9 -16.98 2.16 35.40
CA LEU A 9 -16.55 1.52 34.13
C LEU A 9 -16.01 2.63 33.23
N LEU A 10 -14.69 2.76 33.18
CA LEU A 10 -14.02 3.61 32.22
C LEU A 10 -14.23 2.99 30.82
N PHE A 11 -15.21 3.53 30.11
CA PHE A 11 -15.40 3.26 28.71
C PHE A 11 -14.27 3.98 27.96
N ILE A 12 -13.18 3.27 27.68
CA ILE A 12 -12.13 3.77 26.79
C ILE A 12 -12.66 3.55 25.38
N PRO A 13 -13.01 4.59 24.62
CA PRO A 13 -13.35 4.41 23.23
C PRO A 13 -12.11 3.87 22.51
N SER A 14 -12.19 2.65 22.02
CA SER A 14 -11.18 2.13 21.10
C SER A 14 -11.25 2.98 19.84
N VAL A 15 -10.35 3.95 19.74
CA VAL A 15 -10.15 4.67 18.49
C VAL A 15 -9.53 3.66 17.54
N CYS A 16 -10.36 3.08 16.69
CA CYS A 16 -9.89 2.26 15.58
C CYS A 16 -9.21 3.21 14.58
N LEU A 17 -7.92 3.43 14.76
CA LEU A 17 -7.13 4.16 13.78
C LEU A 17 -6.98 3.23 12.57
N SER A 18 -7.68 3.58 11.49
CA SER A 18 -7.46 2.98 10.18
C SER A 18 -5.97 3.10 9.86
N GLN A 19 -5.28 1.96 9.71
CA GLN A 19 -3.85 1.96 9.38
C GLN A 19 -3.71 1.94 7.87
N GLU A 20 -3.23 3.05 7.35
CA GLU A 20 -2.90 3.20 5.94
C GLU A 20 -1.41 3.48 5.82
N ILE A 21 -0.76 2.82 4.87
CA ILE A 21 0.65 3.05 4.56
C ILE A 21 0.73 3.90 3.31
N SER A 22 1.15 5.16 3.46
CA SER A 22 1.34 6.05 2.31
C SER A 22 2.53 5.61 1.46
N LEU A 23 2.36 5.67 0.15
CA LEU A 23 3.37 5.33 -0.84
C LEU A 23 3.71 6.57 -1.69
N PHE A 24 4.99 6.82 -1.80
CA PHE A 24 5.55 8.01 -2.44
C PHE A 24 6.29 7.64 -3.73
N ASN A 25 6.33 8.55 -4.67
CA ASN A 25 7.16 8.42 -5.88
C ASN A 25 8.58 8.92 -5.64
N SER A 26 9.43 8.89 -6.68
CA SER A 26 10.82 9.33 -6.62
C SER A 26 10.98 10.82 -6.30
N ASP A 27 9.97 11.65 -6.56
CA ASP A 27 9.95 13.07 -6.21
C ASP A 27 9.48 13.31 -4.77
N GLY A 28 9.09 12.26 -4.05
CA GLY A 28 8.59 12.36 -2.69
C GLY A 28 7.12 12.73 -2.58
N ASP A 29 6.37 12.69 -3.67
CA ASP A 29 4.94 12.98 -3.67
C ASP A 29 4.13 11.74 -3.29
N ALA A 30 3.12 11.93 -2.44
CA ALA A 30 2.18 10.89 -2.07
C ALA A 30 1.28 10.53 -3.26
N ILE A 31 1.41 9.31 -3.76
CA ILE A 31 0.71 8.83 -4.96
C ILE A 31 -0.40 7.85 -4.63
N ALA A 32 -0.16 6.99 -3.67
CA ALA A 32 -1.04 5.87 -3.33
C ALA A 32 -0.91 5.54 -1.86
N TYR A 33 -1.74 4.64 -1.39
CA TYR A 33 -1.64 4.09 -0.04
C TYR A 33 -2.14 2.65 -0.01
N ILE A 34 -1.62 1.88 0.94
CA ILE A 34 -2.08 0.52 1.23
C ILE A 34 -3.08 0.61 2.37
N ASP A 35 -4.27 0.07 2.17
CA ASP A 35 -5.26 -0.09 3.24
C ASP A 35 -5.00 -1.42 3.96
N THR A 36 -4.36 -1.34 5.11
CA THR A 36 -3.98 -2.54 5.88
C THR A 36 -5.13 -3.10 6.70
N ASP A 37 -6.24 -2.38 6.84
CA ASP A 37 -7.47 -2.90 7.46
C ASP A 37 -8.29 -3.76 6.49
N ASP A 38 -8.01 -3.67 5.20
CA ASP A 38 -8.60 -4.51 4.17
C ASP A 38 -7.85 -5.85 4.11
N GLU A 39 -8.58 -6.96 4.08
CA GLU A 39 -8.00 -8.30 4.00
C GLU A 39 -7.10 -8.52 2.77
N ASP A 40 -7.36 -7.80 1.69
CA ASP A 40 -6.57 -7.85 0.46
C ASP A 40 -5.34 -6.93 0.49
N ASN A 41 -5.20 -6.08 1.52
CA ASN A 41 -4.20 -5.01 1.52
C ASN A 41 -4.26 -4.21 0.21
N THR A 42 -5.44 -3.70 -0.10
CA THR A 42 -5.68 -2.98 -1.37
C THR A 42 -4.85 -1.71 -1.45
N ILE A 43 -4.28 -1.49 -2.61
CA ILE A 43 -3.58 -0.25 -2.96
C ILE A 43 -4.57 0.67 -3.67
N TYR A 44 -4.78 1.84 -3.10
CA TYR A 44 -5.60 2.90 -3.66
C TYR A 44 -4.72 4.03 -4.15
N LEU A 45 -5.06 4.64 -5.28
CA LEU A 45 -4.51 5.94 -5.62
C LEU A 45 -5.00 7.00 -4.64
N TRP A 46 -4.30 8.12 -4.59
CA TRP A 46 -4.66 9.22 -3.69
C TRP A 46 -6.07 9.77 -3.94
N ASN A 47 -6.57 9.62 -5.17
CA ASN A 47 -7.95 9.98 -5.55
C ASN A 47 -9.00 8.92 -5.17
N GLY A 48 -8.61 7.86 -4.45
CA GLY A 48 -9.50 6.81 -3.98
C GLY A 48 -9.74 5.65 -4.96
N THR A 49 -9.10 5.65 -6.12
CA THR A 49 -9.24 4.56 -7.10
C THR A 49 -8.45 3.33 -6.66
N PRO A 50 -9.10 2.17 -6.42
CA PRO A 50 -8.39 0.93 -6.15
C PRO A 50 -7.71 0.44 -7.43
N VAL A 51 -6.43 0.12 -7.35
CA VAL A 51 -5.61 -0.23 -8.52
C VAL A 51 -4.96 -1.59 -8.42
N ALA A 52 -4.66 -2.05 -7.21
CA ALA A 52 -3.91 -3.29 -6.99
C ALA A 52 -4.16 -3.80 -5.58
N TYR A 53 -3.63 -4.98 -5.29
CA TYR A 53 -3.64 -5.56 -3.96
C TYR A 53 -2.35 -6.34 -3.70
N LEU A 54 -2.09 -6.65 -2.45
CA LEU A 54 -0.91 -7.39 -2.03
C LEU A 54 -1.27 -8.87 -1.80
N SER A 55 -0.51 -9.75 -2.42
CA SER A 55 -0.61 -11.20 -2.23
C SER A 55 0.62 -11.67 -1.44
N PRO A 56 0.44 -12.16 -0.19
CA PRO A 56 1.57 -12.45 0.68
C PRO A 56 2.37 -13.68 0.24
N GLU A 57 3.68 -13.56 0.38
CA GLU A 57 4.65 -14.63 0.32
C GLU A 57 5.41 -14.70 1.66
N SER A 58 6.48 -15.48 1.74
CA SER A 58 7.18 -15.72 3.02
C SER A 58 7.73 -14.46 3.68
N ASN A 59 8.35 -13.56 2.91
CA ASN A 59 8.98 -12.33 3.42
C ASN A 59 8.80 -11.12 2.51
N TYR A 60 7.90 -11.22 1.55
CA TYR A 60 7.54 -10.14 0.62
C TYR A 60 6.10 -10.32 0.17
N TYR A 61 5.60 -9.37 -0.61
CA TYR A 61 4.30 -9.44 -1.27
C TYR A 61 4.47 -9.37 -2.78
N ASN A 62 3.71 -10.19 -3.50
CA ASN A 62 3.44 -9.92 -4.92
C ASN A 62 2.41 -8.81 -5.01
N ILE A 63 2.53 -7.94 -6.00
CA ILE A 63 1.54 -6.93 -6.32
C ILE A 63 0.78 -7.39 -7.56
N TYR A 64 -0.53 -7.57 -7.40
CA TYR A 64 -1.43 -7.93 -8.47
C TYR A 64 -2.44 -6.81 -8.73
N GLY A 65 -2.70 -6.56 -10.00
CA GLY A 65 -3.84 -5.75 -10.38
C GLY A 65 -5.15 -6.53 -10.26
N PHE A 66 -6.27 -5.82 -10.22
CA PHE A 66 -7.59 -6.45 -10.21
C PHE A 66 -7.89 -7.19 -11.53
N ASN A 67 -7.21 -6.84 -12.62
CA ASN A 67 -7.24 -7.56 -13.90
C ASN A 67 -6.47 -8.88 -13.90
N GLY A 68 -5.80 -9.23 -12.80
CA GLY A 68 -5.01 -10.46 -12.66
C GLY A 68 -3.56 -10.34 -13.09
N ASN A 69 -3.14 -9.21 -13.63
CA ASN A 69 -1.75 -8.99 -14.03
C ASN A 69 -0.84 -8.85 -12.82
N HIS A 70 0.29 -9.53 -12.85
CA HIS A 70 1.37 -9.31 -11.90
C HIS A 70 2.07 -7.99 -12.24
N LEU A 71 2.19 -7.11 -11.27
CA LEU A 71 2.80 -5.79 -11.48
C LEU A 71 4.24 -5.71 -10.97
N GLY A 72 4.51 -6.33 -9.84
CA GLY A 72 5.81 -6.27 -9.21
C GLY A 72 5.77 -6.81 -7.79
N TRP A 73 6.63 -6.28 -6.93
CA TRP A 73 6.80 -6.74 -5.55
C TRP A 73 6.79 -5.59 -4.55
N PHE A 74 6.38 -5.90 -3.35
CA PHE A 74 6.50 -5.02 -2.19
C PHE A 74 7.31 -5.73 -1.11
N GLU A 75 8.47 -5.19 -0.80
CA GLU A 75 9.40 -5.74 0.19
C GLU A 75 10.16 -4.60 0.87
N ASP A 76 10.30 -4.70 2.18
CA ASP A 76 11.01 -3.70 3.00
C ASP A 76 10.54 -2.26 2.76
N GLY A 77 9.24 -2.09 2.51
CA GLY A 77 8.64 -0.78 2.29
C GLY A 77 8.86 -0.19 0.90
N ILE A 78 9.38 -0.96 -0.05
CA ILE A 78 9.66 -0.49 -1.40
C ILE A 78 8.80 -1.26 -2.40
N VAL A 79 8.11 -0.51 -3.27
CA VAL A 79 7.39 -1.05 -4.42
C VAL A 79 8.38 -1.13 -5.59
N ARG A 80 8.52 -2.33 -6.16
CA ARG A 80 9.40 -2.58 -7.28
C ARG A 80 8.64 -3.11 -8.48
N ASP A 81 9.06 -2.69 -9.67
CA ASP A 81 8.54 -3.23 -10.92
C ASP A 81 9.12 -4.63 -11.22
N GLU A 82 8.73 -5.22 -12.34
CA GLU A 82 9.17 -6.57 -12.72
C GLU A 82 10.64 -6.63 -13.12
N ASP A 83 11.28 -5.49 -13.41
CA ASP A 83 12.73 -5.39 -13.61
C ASP A 83 13.51 -5.32 -12.29
N GLY A 84 12.82 -5.16 -11.18
CA GLY A 84 13.42 -5.05 -9.85
C GLY A 84 13.82 -3.63 -9.45
N ASP A 85 13.41 -2.63 -10.22
CA ASP A 85 13.68 -1.23 -9.94
C ASP A 85 12.59 -0.63 -9.06
N ALA A 86 12.95 0.32 -8.19
CA ALA A 86 12.01 0.99 -7.33
C ALA A 86 11.07 1.91 -8.14
N VAL A 87 9.78 1.87 -7.86
CA VAL A 87 8.78 2.78 -8.44
C VAL A 87 8.05 3.60 -7.38
N GLY A 88 8.03 3.11 -6.15
CA GLY A 88 7.42 3.78 -5.01
C GLY A 88 7.95 3.26 -3.70
N PHE A 89 7.71 3.99 -2.62
CA PHE A 89 8.23 3.61 -1.31
C PHE A 89 7.37 4.18 -0.18
N GLN A 90 7.39 3.52 0.97
CA GLN A 90 6.86 4.08 2.20
C GLN A 90 7.91 4.97 2.87
N LYS A 91 7.45 5.93 3.65
CA LYS A 91 8.32 6.89 4.34
C LYS A 91 9.42 6.17 5.15
N GLY A 92 10.65 6.58 4.92
CA GLY A 92 11.82 6.03 5.62
C GLY A 92 12.42 4.77 4.99
N ALA A 93 11.77 4.18 3.97
CA ALA A 93 12.28 2.96 3.33
C ALA A 93 13.47 3.22 2.39
N VAL A 94 13.59 4.43 1.87
CA VAL A 94 14.67 4.84 0.97
C VAL A 94 15.44 6.00 1.59
N SER A 95 16.76 5.83 1.76
CA SER A 95 17.62 6.86 2.31
C SER A 95 17.80 8.02 1.33
N GLY A 96 17.80 9.25 1.84
CA GLY A 96 18.09 10.44 1.06
C GLY A 96 16.94 10.96 0.21
N VAL A 97 15.76 10.33 0.28
CA VAL A 97 14.56 10.83 -0.38
C VAL A 97 13.64 11.47 0.66
N TYR A 98 13.34 12.74 0.47
CA TYR A 98 12.41 13.46 1.35
C TYR A 98 10.99 13.32 0.81
N THR A 99 10.04 13.07 1.73
CA THR A 99 8.62 13.04 1.40
C THR A 99 8.00 14.41 1.58
N ASN A 100 7.17 14.80 0.62
CA ASN A 100 6.43 16.03 0.66
C ASN A 100 5.19 15.91 1.55
N TYR A 101 4.52 17.03 1.79
CA TYR A 101 3.27 17.07 2.54
C TYR A 101 2.19 16.20 1.86
N GLU A 102 1.49 15.40 2.65
CA GLU A 102 0.39 14.57 2.16
C GLU A 102 -0.89 15.39 2.07
N PRO A 103 -1.47 15.59 0.86
CA PRO A 103 -2.74 16.27 0.72
C PRO A 103 -3.90 15.42 1.27
N TYR A 104 -5.10 15.97 1.33
CA TYR A 104 -6.29 15.19 1.66
C TYR A 104 -6.56 14.10 0.62
N LYS A 105 -6.83 12.90 1.10
CA LYS A 105 -7.26 11.79 0.26
C LYS A 105 -8.74 11.89 -0.08
N SER A 106 -9.09 11.53 -1.31
CA SER A 106 -10.48 11.34 -1.68
C SER A 106 -11.05 10.06 -1.08
N TYR A 107 -12.37 9.96 -1.00
CA TYR A 107 -13.04 8.74 -0.54
C TYR A 107 -12.67 7.55 -1.41
N LYS A 108 -12.55 6.38 -0.78
CA LYS A 108 -12.31 5.10 -1.47
C LYS A 108 -13.49 4.75 -2.36
N LYS A 109 -13.21 4.43 -3.60
CA LYS A 109 -14.18 3.89 -4.54
C LYS A 109 -14.33 2.38 -4.34
N TYR A 110 -15.42 1.81 -4.84
CA TYR A 110 -15.65 0.37 -4.77
C TYR A 110 -14.56 -0.41 -5.52
N LYS A 111 -14.11 -1.51 -4.90
CA LYS A 111 -13.15 -2.40 -5.52
C LYS A 111 -13.81 -3.21 -6.62
N PRO A 112 -13.15 -3.38 -7.78
CA PRO A 112 -13.60 -4.32 -8.79
C PRO A 112 -13.41 -5.76 -8.31
N TYR A 113 -14.05 -6.70 -8.99
CA TYR A 113 -13.77 -8.12 -8.78
C TYR A 113 -12.34 -8.45 -9.21
N LYS A 114 -11.69 -9.32 -8.43
CA LYS A 114 -10.35 -9.80 -8.77
C LYS A 114 -10.46 -10.87 -9.85
N SER A 115 -9.77 -10.66 -10.96
CA SER A 115 -9.54 -11.70 -11.97
C SER A 115 -8.55 -12.73 -11.48
N PHE A 116 -8.51 -13.90 -12.11
CA PHE A 116 -7.50 -14.91 -11.82
C PHE A 116 -6.09 -14.33 -11.97
N LYS A 117 -5.26 -14.60 -10.96
CA LYS A 117 -3.87 -14.14 -10.96
C LYS A 117 -3.05 -14.88 -12.02
N SER A 118 -2.29 -14.13 -12.80
CA SER A 118 -1.23 -14.68 -13.62
C SER A 118 -0.13 -15.28 -12.73
N PHE A 119 0.70 -16.14 -13.30
CA PHE A 119 1.88 -16.62 -12.59
C PHE A 119 2.83 -15.46 -12.31
N ALA A 120 3.31 -15.36 -11.07
CA ALA A 120 4.36 -14.40 -10.74
C ALA A 120 5.66 -14.81 -11.44
N PRO A 121 6.37 -13.88 -12.09
CA PRO A 121 7.69 -14.18 -12.64
C PRO A 121 8.70 -14.45 -11.53
N PHE A 122 9.85 -15.00 -11.88
CA PHE A 122 10.95 -15.11 -10.94
C PHE A 122 11.39 -13.72 -10.48
N LYS A 123 11.55 -13.60 -9.18
CA LYS A 123 11.99 -12.36 -8.56
C LYS A 123 13.43 -12.05 -8.98
N PRO A 124 13.70 -10.90 -9.63
CA PRO A 124 15.06 -10.53 -10.03
C PRO A 124 15.86 -10.04 -8.81
N TYR A 125 17.13 -9.73 -9.02
CA TYR A 125 17.87 -8.95 -8.05
C TYR A 125 17.29 -7.54 -7.98
N PHE A 126 17.00 -7.09 -6.75
CA PHE A 126 16.44 -5.78 -6.55
C PHE A 126 17.52 -4.70 -6.60
N SER A 127 17.26 -3.67 -7.38
CA SER A 127 18.07 -2.46 -7.45
C SER A 127 17.57 -1.42 -6.46
N ASN A 128 18.47 -0.55 -6.00
CA ASN A 128 18.09 0.66 -5.24
C ASN A 128 17.84 1.87 -6.15
N SER A 129 17.95 1.68 -7.46
CA SER A 129 17.67 2.72 -8.45
C SER A 129 16.17 2.81 -8.73
N PHE A 130 15.70 4.03 -8.97
CA PHE A 130 14.32 4.24 -9.41
C PHE A 130 14.19 3.96 -10.90
N SER A 131 13.07 3.31 -11.25
CA SER A 131 12.62 3.18 -12.64
C SER A 131 12.30 4.56 -13.24
N ASN A 132 12.45 4.68 -14.55
CA ASN A 132 11.98 5.85 -15.29
C ASN A 132 10.46 5.87 -15.44
N GLU A 133 9.79 4.82 -15.04
CA GLU A 133 8.35 4.70 -15.14
C GLU A 133 7.64 5.54 -14.07
N SER A 134 6.54 6.18 -14.46
CA SER A 134 5.63 6.83 -13.52
C SER A 134 5.00 5.80 -12.57
N PHE A 135 5.04 6.06 -11.27
CA PHE A 135 4.41 5.20 -10.27
C PHE A 135 2.89 5.06 -10.49
N VAL A 136 2.23 6.15 -10.87
CA VAL A 136 0.80 6.11 -11.19
C VAL A 136 0.52 5.19 -12.39
N LEU A 137 1.31 5.30 -13.45
CA LEU A 137 1.13 4.45 -14.65
C LEU A 137 1.42 2.98 -14.35
N PHE A 138 2.43 2.72 -13.53
CA PHE A 138 2.73 1.38 -13.04
C PHE A 138 1.51 0.77 -12.34
N LEU A 139 0.91 1.48 -11.40
CA LEU A 139 -0.25 1.00 -10.66
C LEU A 139 -1.48 0.83 -11.56
N LYS A 140 -1.68 1.72 -12.52
CA LYS A 140 -2.83 1.67 -13.43
C LYS A 140 -2.82 0.47 -14.39
N ARG A 141 -1.69 -0.21 -14.54
CA ARG A 141 -1.66 -1.48 -15.30
C ARG A 141 -2.51 -2.58 -14.66
N GLY A 142 -2.93 -2.41 -13.43
CA GLY A 142 -3.79 -3.32 -12.70
C GLY A 142 -5.30 -3.14 -12.94
N LEU A 143 -5.66 -2.18 -13.74
CA LEU A 143 -7.06 -1.86 -14.04
C LEU A 143 -7.59 -2.62 -15.26
#